data_4d54450f64b0cef5d37a5f4d7e15886f
#
_entry.id   4d54450f64b0cef5d37a5f4d7e15886f
#
_cell.length_a   1.000
_cell.length_b   1.000
_cell.length_c   1.000
_cell.angle_alpha   90.00
_cell.angle_beta   90.00
_cell.angle_gamma   90.00
#
_symmetry.space_group_name_H-M   'P 1'
#
loop_
_entity.id
_entity.type
_entity.pdbx_description
1 polymer ?
#
loop_
_entity_poly.entity_id
_entity_poly.type
_entity_poly.pdbx_seq_one_letter_code
_entity_poly.pdbx_strand_id
1 'polypeptide(L)'
;YAILEPDSRVHRAYGEPVVSERHRHRYELNAQWKPRLEAAGLRCTGLSPDRRLVEFIELVDHPFWGATQAHPEFKSRPDRPHPWVRGLTAAALARREARTPTLRVVEEPATPSVA
;
A
#
# COMPACT_ATOMS: atom_id res chain seq x y z
N TYR A 1 -8.56 12.80 9.74
CA TYR A 1 -7.67 13.29 8.68
C TYR A 1 -6.25 12.80 8.91
N ALA A 2 -5.57 12.50 7.84
CA ALA A 2 -4.16 12.15 7.86
C ALA A 2 -3.42 12.93 6.80
N ILE A 3 -2.24 13.43 7.15
CA ILE A 3 -1.33 14.10 6.22
C ILE A 3 -0.36 13.04 5.70
N LEU A 4 -0.28 12.89 4.38
CA LEU A 4 0.54 11.86 3.74
C LEU A 4 1.89 12.43 3.35
N GLU A 5 2.95 11.66 3.63
CA GLU A 5 4.30 12.08 3.26
C GLU A 5 4.48 12.07 1.74
N PRO A 6 5.09 13.11 1.16
CA PRO A 6 5.38 13.12 -0.27
C PRO A 6 6.25 11.92 -0.67
N ASP A 7 6.05 11.43 -1.89
CA ASP A 7 6.80 10.32 -2.45
C ASP A 7 6.60 8.98 -1.76
N SER A 8 5.63 8.88 -0.85
CA SER A 8 5.24 7.61 -0.26
C SER A 8 4.27 6.85 -1.16
N ARG A 9 4.18 5.54 -0.96
CA ARG A 9 3.20 4.72 -1.69
C ARG A 9 1.78 5.13 -1.38
N VAL A 10 1.51 5.44 -0.12
CA VAL A 10 0.17 5.86 0.28
C VAL A 10 -0.18 7.19 -0.38
N HIS A 11 0.75 8.13 -0.47
CA HIS A 11 0.51 9.39 -1.16
C HIS A 11 0.21 9.16 -2.65
N ARG A 12 0.98 8.29 -3.30
CA ARG A 12 0.74 7.95 -4.71
C ARG A 12 -0.59 7.22 -4.92
N ALA A 13 -0.96 6.34 -3.99
CA ALA A 13 -2.21 5.59 -4.09
C ALA A 13 -3.42 6.51 -3.98
N TYR A 14 -3.41 7.44 -3.02
CA TYR A 14 -4.51 8.38 -2.85
C TYR A 14 -4.53 9.49 -3.87
N GLY A 15 -3.35 9.94 -4.30
CA GLY A 15 -3.24 11.06 -5.24
C GLY A 15 -3.47 12.43 -4.62
N GLU A 16 -3.49 12.52 -3.30
CA GLU A 16 -3.71 13.79 -2.59
C GLU A 16 -2.94 13.80 -1.28
N PRO A 17 -2.52 14.99 -0.79
CA PRO A 17 -1.65 15.08 0.39
C PRO A 17 -2.36 14.92 1.72
N VAL A 18 -3.66 15.11 1.76
CA VAL A 18 -4.45 15.00 2.99
C VAL A 18 -5.68 14.14 2.71
N VAL A 19 -5.90 13.14 3.54
CA VAL A 19 -7.04 12.24 3.36
C VAL A 19 -7.87 12.15 4.64
N SER A 20 -9.13 11.78 4.49
CA SER A 20 -10.06 11.55 5.59
C SER A 20 -10.47 10.09 5.58
N GLU A 21 -10.29 9.42 6.69
CA GLU A 21 -10.67 8.02 6.84
C GLU A 21 -11.45 7.79 8.13
N ARG A 22 -12.10 6.62 8.20
CA ARG A 22 -12.85 6.21 9.39
C ARG A 22 -11.92 5.45 10.34
N HIS A 23 -11.96 5.76 11.63
CA HIS A 23 -11.11 5.16 12.65
C HIS A 23 -11.94 4.61 13.80
N ARG A 24 -11.46 3.49 14.38
CA ARG A 24 -12.09 2.86 15.54
C ARG A 24 -11.05 2.31 16.51
N HIS A 25 -9.81 2.68 16.40
CA HIS A 25 -8.76 2.13 17.23
C HIS A 25 -8.65 2.84 18.57
N ARG A 26 -8.19 2.10 19.58
CA ARG A 26 -7.98 2.58 20.94
C ARG A 26 -6.51 2.81 21.23
N TYR A 27 -5.63 2.06 20.58
CA TYR A 27 -4.19 2.10 20.78
C TYR A 27 -3.49 2.71 19.59
N GLU A 28 -2.34 3.30 19.85
CA GLU A 28 -1.55 4.01 18.85
C GLU A 28 -0.14 3.48 18.82
N LEU A 29 0.57 3.68 17.70
CA LEU A 29 1.99 3.44 17.65
C LEU A 29 2.69 4.44 18.59
N ASN A 30 3.50 3.92 19.52
CA ASN A 30 4.20 4.77 20.46
C ASN A 30 5.26 5.60 19.74
N ALA A 31 5.13 6.92 19.78
CA ALA A 31 6.02 7.85 19.07
C ALA A 31 7.49 7.69 19.46
N GLN A 32 7.78 7.17 20.64
CA GLN A 32 9.17 6.94 21.09
C GLN A 32 9.88 5.90 20.21
N TRP A 33 9.14 4.99 19.59
CA TRP A 33 9.70 3.95 18.74
C TRP A 33 9.90 4.38 17.28
N LYS A 34 9.29 5.51 16.90
CA LYS A 34 9.32 5.98 15.52
C LYS A 34 10.72 6.07 14.93
N PRO A 35 11.71 6.73 15.59
CA PRO A 35 13.06 6.82 15.01
C PRO A 35 13.71 5.45 14.78
N ARG A 36 13.50 4.51 15.70
CA ARG A 36 14.05 3.16 15.58
C ARG A 36 13.42 2.37 14.46
N LEU A 37 12.12 2.49 14.31
CA LEU A 37 11.38 1.83 13.23
C LEU A 37 11.79 2.38 11.87
N GLU A 38 11.92 3.70 11.76
CA GLU A 38 12.34 4.32 10.51
C GLU A 38 13.78 3.95 10.14
N ALA A 39 14.66 3.86 11.12
CA ALA A 39 16.03 3.40 10.89
C ALA A 39 16.08 1.96 10.39
N ALA A 40 15.11 1.14 10.75
CA ALA A 40 15.00 -0.24 10.31
C ALA A 40 14.28 -0.41 8.97
N GLY A 41 13.83 0.68 8.36
CA GLY A 41 13.16 0.63 7.05
C GLY A 41 11.64 0.70 7.09
N LEU A 42 11.05 0.87 8.28
CA LEU A 42 9.60 1.07 8.43
C LEU A 42 9.31 2.56 8.52
N ARG A 43 8.83 3.12 7.43
CA ARG A 43 8.59 4.55 7.32
C ARG A 43 7.17 4.90 7.79
N CYS A 44 7.03 5.96 8.59
CA CYS A 44 5.74 6.51 8.97
C CYS A 44 5.30 7.51 7.91
N THR A 45 4.31 7.14 7.11
CA THR A 45 3.96 7.86 5.88
C THR A 45 2.63 8.60 5.94
N GLY A 46 1.87 8.41 6.99
CA GLY A 46 0.66 9.19 7.23
C GLY A 46 0.56 9.56 8.69
N LEU A 47 0.39 10.84 8.96
CA LEU A 47 0.35 11.38 10.32
C LEU A 47 -0.93 12.17 10.53
N SER A 48 -1.40 12.25 11.77
CA SER A 48 -2.48 13.16 12.13
C SER A 48 -2.07 14.61 11.85
N PRO A 49 -3.05 15.54 11.71
CA PRO A 49 -2.73 16.94 11.39
C PRO A 49 -1.76 17.59 12.36
N ASP A 50 -1.79 17.22 13.64
CA ASP A 50 -0.85 17.70 14.65
C ASP A 50 0.47 16.92 14.65
N ARG A 51 0.63 15.93 13.76
CA ARG A 51 1.80 15.07 13.57
C ARG A 51 2.15 14.22 14.79
N ARG A 52 1.24 14.03 15.71
CA ARG A 52 1.47 13.27 16.93
C ARG A 52 1.12 11.79 16.79
N LEU A 53 0.16 11.46 15.95
CA LEU A 53 -0.33 10.11 15.76
C LEU A 53 0.08 9.58 14.40
N VAL A 54 0.51 8.31 14.36
CA VAL A 54 0.89 7.64 13.11
C VAL A 54 -0.32 6.87 12.59
N GLU A 55 -0.74 7.20 11.38
CA GLU A 55 -1.92 6.62 10.75
C GLU A 55 -1.58 5.61 9.66
N PHE A 56 -0.44 5.78 8.98
CA PHE A 56 0.04 4.86 7.94
C PHE A 56 1.52 4.58 8.10
N ILE A 57 1.91 3.32 7.83
CA ILE A 57 3.31 2.90 7.80
C ILE A 57 3.57 2.10 6.54
N GLU A 58 4.82 2.14 6.05
CA GLU A 58 5.26 1.41 4.86
C GLU A 58 6.65 0.81 5.07
N LEU A 59 6.92 -0.33 4.43
CA LEU A 59 8.28 -0.82 4.29
C LEU A 59 8.90 -0.21 3.04
N VAL A 60 10.07 0.42 3.19
CA VAL A 60 10.75 1.12 2.11
C VAL A 60 11.18 0.15 1.01
N ASP A 61 11.75 -0.98 1.40
CA ASP A 61 12.33 -1.96 0.46
C ASP A 61 11.35 -3.08 0.11
N HIS A 62 10.11 -2.74 -0.14
CA HIS A 62 9.09 -3.71 -0.54
C HIS A 62 8.26 -3.15 -1.68
N PRO A 63 7.86 -3.97 -2.68
CA PRO A 63 7.04 -3.50 -3.79
C PRO A 63 5.73 -2.84 -3.36
N PHE A 64 5.05 -3.43 -2.36
CA PHE A 64 3.87 -2.83 -1.77
C PHE A 64 3.59 -3.47 -0.42
N TRP A 65 4.08 -2.87 0.63
CA TRP A 65 3.78 -3.25 2.00
C TRP A 65 3.42 -2.00 2.78
N GLY A 66 2.24 -1.97 3.29
CA GLY A 66 1.79 -0.85 4.09
C GLY A 66 0.69 -1.27 5.04
N ALA A 67 0.52 -0.51 6.10
CA ALA A 67 -0.53 -0.73 7.07
C ALA A 67 -1.14 0.60 7.50
N THR A 68 -2.39 0.53 7.90
CA THR A 68 -3.12 1.68 8.40
C THR A 68 -3.97 1.27 9.60
N GLN A 69 -4.21 2.21 10.50
CA GLN A 69 -5.18 2.02 11.57
C GLN A 69 -6.59 2.43 11.16
N ALA A 70 -6.73 3.00 9.98
CA ALA A 70 -8.02 3.35 9.41
C ALA A 70 -8.80 2.11 8.95
N HIS A 71 -10.08 2.29 8.70
CA HIS A 71 -10.97 1.27 8.19
C HIS A 71 -11.40 1.59 6.76
N PRO A 72 -10.54 1.29 5.75
CA PRO A 72 -10.84 1.62 4.36
C PRO A 72 -12.08 0.91 3.82
N GLU A 73 -12.46 -0.22 4.38
CA GLU A 73 -13.65 -0.96 3.95
C GLU A 73 -14.93 -0.14 4.05
N PHE A 74 -14.97 0.84 4.95
CA PHE A 74 -16.16 1.70 5.09
C PHE A 74 -16.31 2.72 3.96
N LYS A 75 -15.26 2.93 3.17
CA LYS A 75 -15.27 3.89 2.06
C LYS A 75 -15.01 3.22 0.71
N SER A 76 -14.95 1.90 0.67
CA SER A 76 -14.72 1.15 -0.57
C SER A 76 -16.05 0.67 -1.14
N ARG A 77 -16.20 0.74 -2.48
CA ARG A 77 -17.38 0.28 -3.20
C ARG A 77 -16.95 -0.46 -4.46
N PRO A 78 -17.78 -1.37 -5.00
CA PRO A 78 -17.42 -2.11 -6.22
C PRO A 78 -17.10 -1.21 -7.42
N ASP A 79 -17.83 -0.12 -7.56
CA ASP A 79 -17.64 0.86 -8.64
C ASP A 79 -16.62 1.93 -8.32
N ARG A 80 -16.19 1.99 -7.07
CA ARG A 80 -15.20 2.98 -6.60
C ARG A 80 -14.37 2.38 -5.47
N PRO A 81 -13.42 1.48 -5.82
CA PRO A 81 -12.60 0.81 -4.81
C PRO A 81 -11.73 1.79 -4.05
N HIS A 82 -11.48 1.49 -2.79
CA HIS A 82 -10.63 2.34 -1.96
C HIS A 82 -9.22 2.42 -2.56
N PRO A 83 -8.62 3.62 -2.61
CA PRO A 83 -7.29 3.80 -3.24
C PRO A 83 -6.20 2.88 -2.72
N TRP A 84 -6.19 2.59 -1.42
CA TRP A 84 -5.18 1.73 -0.82
C TRP A 84 -5.31 0.28 -1.29
N VAL A 85 -6.54 -0.23 -1.36
CA VAL A 85 -6.83 -1.56 -1.87
C VAL A 85 -6.51 -1.65 -3.36
N ARG A 86 -6.87 -0.62 -4.11
CA ARG A 86 -6.56 -0.53 -5.54
C ARG A 86 -5.05 -0.55 -5.78
N GLY A 87 -4.29 0.16 -4.95
CA GLY A 87 -2.82 0.19 -5.05
C GLY A 87 -2.21 -1.19 -4.80
N LEU A 88 -2.70 -1.90 -3.80
CA LEU A 88 -2.25 -3.27 -3.52
C LEU A 88 -2.54 -4.21 -4.70
N THR A 89 -3.74 -4.13 -5.24
CA THR A 89 -4.15 -4.96 -6.37
C THR A 89 -3.29 -4.67 -7.60
N ALA A 90 -3.03 -3.40 -7.90
CA ALA A 90 -2.17 -3.01 -9.01
C ALA A 90 -0.75 -3.54 -8.84
N ALA A 91 -0.19 -3.46 -7.64
CA ALA A 91 1.13 -3.99 -7.36
C ALA A 91 1.18 -5.51 -7.50
N ALA A 92 0.14 -6.20 -7.06
CA ALA A 92 0.04 -7.65 -7.18
C ALA A 92 -0.03 -8.10 -8.65
N LEU A 93 -0.80 -7.39 -9.47
CA LEU A 93 -0.90 -7.65 -10.90
C LEU A 93 0.44 -7.41 -11.61
N ALA A 94 1.11 -6.31 -11.29
CA ALA A 94 2.41 -6.02 -11.86
C ALA A 94 3.43 -7.12 -11.55
N ARG A 95 3.42 -7.63 -10.34
CA ARG A 95 4.29 -8.74 -9.94
C ARG A 95 3.94 -10.02 -10.69
N ARG A 96 2.67 -10.32 -10.84
CA ARG A 96 2.22 -11.49 -11.60
C ARG A 96 2.67 -11.41 -13.06
N GLU A 97 2.49 -10.27 -13.69
CA GLU A 97 2.88 -10.07 -15.09
C GLU A 97 4.38 -10.21 -15.29
N ALA A 98 5.19 -9.75 -14.34
CA ALA A 98 6.63 -9.91 -14.41
C ALA A 98 7.08 -11.38 -14.38
N ARG A 99 6.25 -12.29 -13.85
CA ARG A 99 6.54 -13.72 -13.78
C ARG A 99 5.93 -14.53 -14.93
N THR A 100 4.85 -14.02 -15.51
CA THR A 100 4.06 -14.75 -16.52
C THR A 100 4.75 -14.95 -17.86
N PRO A 101 5.55 -14.02 -18.41
CA PRO A 101 6.17 -14.19 -19.73
C PRO A 101 6.96 -15.48 -19.90
N THR A 102 7.68 -15.92 -18.86
CA THR A 102 8.45 -17.15 -18.90
C THR A 102 7.56 -18.38 -19.08
N LEU A 103 6.43 -18.42 -18.41
CA LEU A 103 5.48 -19.51 -18.50
C LEU A 103 4.81 -19.56 -19.88
N ARG A 104 4.49 -18.42 -20.46
CA ARG A 104 3.91 -18.35 -21.79
C ARG A 104 4.84 -18.87 -22.86
N VAL A 105 6.11 -18.53 -22.77
CA VAL A 105 7.12 -19.00 -23.73
C VAL A 105 7.26 -20.53 -23.67
N VAL A 106 7.18 -21.11 -22.50
CA VAL A 106 7.27 -22.56 -22.33
C VAL A 106 6.05 -23.28 -22.90
N GLU A 107 4.87 -22.71 -22.75
CA GLU A 107 3.64 -23.33 -23.20
C GLU A 107 3.44 -23.29 -24.72
N GLU A 108 3.80 -22.17 -25.36
CA GLU A 108 3.61 -21.99 -26.78
C GLU A 108 4.26 -23.06 -27.67
N PRO A 109 5.51 -23.45 -27.43
CA PRO A 109 6.16 -24.45 -28.27
C PRO A 109 5.50 -25.83 -28.24
N ALA A 110 4.79 -26.15 -27.19
CA ALA A 110 4.16 -27.44 -27.04
C ALA A 110 2.93 -27.60 -27.93
N THR A 111 2.22 -26.51 -28.20
CA THR A 111 0.98 -26.52 -28.95
C THR A 111 1.14 -26.86 -30.42
N PRO A 112 2.11 -26.30 -31.17
CA PRO A 112 2.25 -26.54 -32.57
C PRO A 112 2.71 -27.94 -32.92
N SER A 113 3.34 -28.62 -32.00
CA SER A 113 3.95 -29.94 -32.28
C SER A 113 2.91 -31.02 -32.46
N VAL A 114 1.67 -30.75 -32.22
CA VAL A 114 0.58 -31.72 -32.29
C VAL A 114 0.16 -31.99 -33.74
N ALA A 115 0.47 -31.11 -34.62
CA ALA A 115 0.16 -31.30 -36.02
C ALA A 115 0.95 -32.46 -36.62
#